data_580f7592662b40d3ab4e67a8bb5f0613
#
_entry.id   580f7592662b40d3ab4e67a8bb5f0613
#
_cell.length_a   1.000
_cell.length_b   1.000
_cell.length_c   1.000
_cell.angle_alpha   90.00
_cell.angle_beta   90.00
_cell.angle_gamma   90.00
#
_symmetry.space_group_name_H-M   'P 1'
#
loop_
_entity.id
_entity.type
_entity.pdbx_description
1 polymer ?
#
loop_
_entity_poly.entity_id
_entity_poly.type
_entity_poly.pdbx_seq_one_letter_code
_entity_poly.pdbx_strand_id
1 'polypeptide(L)'
;MRAAVALLLATLGCEQVEPRPASSEPAPIETREPVESEPVESEPPCELVDPPPNMIDLAKAIPDAIIVAGYQRLDNFTGAPLPGYEAPGAWLEQAAAHALVEAADALARDGLRLIIYDGYRPRSASEAMVAWAEANHRQELLDDGWVARRSAHNRGRAVDLGLADHHGTALEMGSAWDQFDRTSHVRGVDGEPLERRLKLRAAMVEVGFVPYEREWWHFGYRSDTVAPVLDQPYACR
;
A
#
# COMPACT_ATOMS: atom_id res chain seq x y z
N MET A 1 52.36 -56.99 7.35
CA MET A 1 51.29 -57.05 8.32
C MET A 1 50.00 -56.76 7.57
N ARG A 2 49.15 -57.78 7.37
CA ARG A 2 47.90 -57.63 6.57
C ARG A 2 46.74 -57.44 7.56
N ALA A 3 46.01 -56.32 7.41
CA ALA A 3 44.79 -56.09 8.17
C ALA A 3 43.60 -56.60 7.34
N ALA A 4 42.82 -57.46 7.93
CA ALA A 4 41.60 -58.05 7.36
C ALA A 4 40.43 -57.09 7.57
N VAL A 5 39.67 -56.80 6.48
CA VAL A 5 38.40 -56.11 6.53
C VAL A 5 37.29 -57.16 6.66
N ALA A 6 36.53 -57.08 7.74
CA ALA A 6 35.36 -57.90 7.95
C ALA A 6 34.13 -57.27 7.30
N LEU A 7 33.49 -57.99 6.38
CA LEU A 7 32.25 -57.62 5.70
C LEU A 7 31.07 -58.09 6.53
N LEU A 8 30.27 -57.16 7.08
CA LEU A 8 29.00 -57.47 7.76
C LEU A 8 27.88 -57.52 6.72
N LEU A 9 27.33 -58.68 6.47
CA LEU A 9 26.10 -58.87 5.68
C LEU A 9 24.90 -58.62 6.60
N ALA A 10 24.14 -57.55 6.34
CA ALA A 10 22.82 -57.30 6.95
C ALA A 10 21.75 -57.99 6.10
N THR A 11 21.08 -58.97 6.68
CA THR A 11 19.91 -59.65 6.10
C THR A 11 18.68 -58.77 6.24
N LEU A 12 18.11 -58.31 5.09
CA LEU A 12 16.79 -57.70 5.06
C LEU A 12 15.71 -58.75 5.33
N GLY A 13 15.06 -58.65 6.48
CA GLY A 13 13.81 -59.36 6.77
C GLY A 13 12.65 -58.76 5.96
N CYS A 14 12.02 -59.59 5.15
CA CYS A 14 10.81 -59.23 4.42
C CYS A 14 9.63 -59.35 5.40
N GLU A 15 9.11 -58.20 5.85
CA GLU A 15 7.91 -58.15 6.69
C GLU A 15 6.68 -58.21 5.80
N GLN A 16 5.90 -59.28 5.95
CA GLN A 16 4.66 -59.49 5.21
C GLN A 16 3.58 -58.54 5.77
N VAL A 17 3.11 -57.60 4.97
CA VAL A 17 1.97 -56.73 5.27
C VAL A 17 0.69 -57.52 5.02
N GLU A 18 -0.04 -57.82 6.10
CA GLU A 18 -1.38 -58.39 6.02
C GLU A 18 -2.37 -57.40 5.39
N PRO A 19 -3.31 -57.84 4.53
CA PRO A 19 -4.31 -56.94 3.94
C PRO A 19 -5.34 -56.51 4.99
N ARG A 20 -5.54 -55.19 5.10
CA ARG A 20 -6.59 -54.56 5.88
C ARG A 20 -7.96 -54.97 5.34
N PRO A 21 -8.93 -55.30 6.20
CA PRO A 21 -10.31 -55.57 5.72
C PRO A 21 -10.95 -54.32 5.15
N ALA A 22 -11.67 -54.55 4.06
CA ALA A 22 -12.36 -53.52 3.32
C ALA A 22 -13.51 -52.87 4.12
N SER A 23 -13.45 -51.54 4.16
CA SER A 23 -14.52 -50.57 4.08
C SER A 23 -15.90 -50.91 4.65
N SER A 24 -16.23 -50.19 5.74
CA SER A 24 -17.59 -49.86 6.09
C SER A 24 -18.15 -48.81 5.09
N GLU A 25 -19.38 -49.01 4.64
CA GLU A 25 -20.13 -48.07 3.79
C GLU A 25 -20.16 -46.67 4.40
N PRO A 26 -20.05 -45.58 3.57
CA PRO A 26 -20.20 -44.24 4.07
C PRO A 26 -21.64 -44.02 4.56
N ALA A 27 -21.75 -43.43 5.74
CA ALA A 27 -23.03 -42.99 6.30
C ALA A 27 -23.72 -41.99 5.37
N PRO A 28 -25.08 -41.94 5.33
CA PRO A 28 -25.84 -41.00 4.51
C PRO A 28 -25.44 -39.56 4.85
N ILE A 29 -25.11 -38.76 3.83
CA ILE A 29 -24.90 -37.33 3.98
C ILE A 29 -26.25 -36.70 4.29
N GLU A 30 -26.48 -36.29 5.55
CA GLU A 30 -27.60 -35.43 5.91
C GLU A 30 -27.47 -34.13 5.11
N THR A 31 -28.37 -33.93 4.17
CA THR A 31 -28.57 -32.66 3.49
C THR A 31 -29.04 -31.63 4.51
N ARG A 32 -28.09 -30.79 5.00
CA ARG A 32 -28.48 -29.60 5.77
C ARG A 32 -29.26 -28.66 4.83
N GLU A 33 -30.46 -28.29 5.24
CA GLU A 33 -31.20 -27.24 4.59
C GLU A 33 -30.37 -25.96 4.53
N PRO A 34 -30.45 -25.17 3.43
CA PRO A 34 -29.73 -23.90 3.34
C PRO A 34 -30.20 -23.02 4.51
N VAL A 35 -29.25 -22.64 5.37
CA VAL A 35 -29.51 -21.59 6.36
C VAL A 35 -29.72 -20.32 5.55
N GLU A 36 -30.94 -19.81 5.52
CA GLU A 36 -31.26 -18.50 4.99
C GLU A 36 -30.40 -17.49 5.79
N SER A 37 -29.33 -16.97 5.16
CA SER A 37 -28.54 -15.90 5.75
C SER A 37 -29.42 -14.67 5.83
N GLU A 38 -29.72 -14.20 7.05
CA GLU A 38 -30.32 -12.90 7.25
C GLU A 38 -29.53 -11.84 6.45
N PRO A 39 -30.22 -10.88 5.81
CA PRO A 39 -29.53 -9.82 5.10
C PRO A 39 -28.63 -9.09 6.09
N VAL A 40 -27.32 -9.12 5.85
CA VAL A 40 -26.37 -8.29 6.59
C VAL A 40 -26.78 -6.85 6.30
N GLU A 41 -27.37 -6.18 7.30
CA GLU A 41 -27.62 -4.74 7.24
C GLU A 41 -26.27 -4.09 6.91
N SER A 42 -26.14 -3.51 5.70
CA SER A 42 -24.95 -2.78 5.31
C SER A 42 -24.81 -1.61 6.28
N GLU A 43 -23.72 -1.57 7.03
CA GLU A 43 -23.39 -0.40 7.83
C GLU A 43 -23.51 0.87 6.97
N PRO A 44 -24.05 1.96 7.51
CA PRO A 44 -24.16 3.20 6.76
C PRO A 44 -22.77 3.61 6.24
N PRO A 45 -22.68 4.14 5.01
CA PRO A 45 -21.40 4.55 4.45
C PRO A 45 -20.73 5.55 5.41
N CYS A 46 -19.44 5.31 5.69
CA CYS A 46 -18.63 6.18 6.54
C CYS A 46 -18.60 7.60 5.95
N GLU A 47 -19.21 8.57 6.62
CA GLU A 47 -19.02 9.98 6.30
C GLU A 47 -17.75 10.47 7.00
N LEU A 48 -16.72 10.76 6.22
CA LEU A 48 -15.44 11.23 6.74
C LEU A 48 -15.60 12.58 7.46
N VAL A 49 -14.93 12.78 8.59
CA VAL A 49 -14.83 14.08 9.25
C VAL A 49 -14.23 15.13 8.31
N ASP A 50 -14.51 16.42 8.55
CA ASP A 50 -13.94 17.48 7.73
C ASP A 50 -12.41 17.49 7.82
N PRO A 51 -11.72 17.80 6.70
CA PRO A 51 -10.28 17.94 6.70
C PRO A 51 -9.83 19.09 7.65
N PRO A 52 -8.59 19.04 8.15
CA PRO A 52 -8.02 20.16 8.90
C PRO A 52 -8.14 21.50 8.14
N PRO A 53 -8.13 22.63 8.85
CA PRO A 53 -8.11 23.95 8.20
C PRO A 53 -7.01 24.06 7.14
N ASN A 54 -7.31 24.64 6.00
CA ASN A 54 -6.45 24.78 4.81
C ASN A 54 -6.08 23.47 4.12
N MET A 55 -6.79 22.36 4.41
CA MET A 55 -6.69 21.12 3.63
C MET A 55 -7.95 20.88 2.82
N ILE A 56 -7.78 20.18 1.71
CA ILE A 56 -8.83 19.79 0.77
C ILE A 56 -8.93 18.27 0.74
N ASP A 57 -10.14 17.77 0.78
CA ASP A 57 -10.49 16.37 0.57
C ASP A 57 -10.35 16.02 -0.93
N LEU A 58 -9.37 15.17 -1.25
CA LEU A 58 -9.06 14.80 -2.63
C LEU A 58 -10.15 13.96 -3.29
N ALA A 59 -10.92 13.18 -2.52
CA ALA A 59 -12.06 12.43 -3.07
C ALA A 59 -13.16 13.36 -3.61
N LYS A 60 -13.29 14.57 -3.02
CA LYS A 60 -14.23 15.59 -3.52
C LYS A 60 -13.62 16.45 -4.62
N ALA A 61 -12.31 16.76 -4.53
CA ALA A 61 -11.63 17.63 -5.49
C ALA A 61 -11.32 16.92 -6.81
N ILE A 62 -11.07 15.61 -6.79
CA ILE A 62 -10.75 14.78 -7.96
C ILE A 62 -11.67 13.54 -7.93
N PRO A 63 -12.93 13.66 -8.35
CA PRO A 63 -13.92 12.58 -8.22
C PRO A 63 -13.53 11.28 -8.95
N ASP A 64 -12.71 11.39 -9.99
CA ASP A 64 -12.22 10.26 -10.76
C ASP A 64 -10.96 9.61 -10.16
N ALA A 65 -10.36 10.17 -9.11
CA ALA A 65 -9.24 9.56 -8.42
C ALA A 65 -9.69 8.34 -7.60
N ILE A 66 -8.82 7.35 -7.50
CA ILE A 66 -9.03 6.14 -6.72
C ILE A 66 -8.30 6.30 -5.39
N ILE A 67 -9.04 6.50 -4.31
CA ILE A 67 -8.47 6.62 -2.96
C ILE A 67 -8.26 5.23 -2.39
N VAL A 68 -7.01 4.83 -2.22
CA VAL A 68 -6.64 3.52 -1.63
C VAL A 68 -6.50 3.61 -0.13
N ALA A 69 -6.06 4.77 0.40
CA ALA A 69 -5.76 4.96 1.82
C ALA A 69 -4.88 3.83 2.39
N GLY A 70 -3.71 3.62 1.79
CA GLY A 70 -2.88 2.43 1.97
C GLY A 70 -2.57 2.09 3.42
N TYR A 71 -2.40 3.10 4.29
CA TYR A 71 -2.07 2.89 5.70
C TYR A 71 -3.26 2.59 6.62
N GLN A 72 -4.49 2.65 6.10
CA GLN A 72 -5.65 2.08 6.77
C GLN A 72 -5.70 0.55 6.65
N ARG A 73 -5.04 -0.01 5.67
CA ARG A 73 -5.11 -1.42 5.29
C ARG A 73 -4.13 -2.27 6.09
N LEU A 74 -4.42 -3.58 6.17
CA LEU A 74 -3.53 -4.56 6.80
C LEU A 74 -2.33 -4.93 5.94
N ASP A 75 -2.41 -4.71 4.63
CA ASP A 75 -1.38 -5.08 3.65
C ASP A 75 -0.35 -3.97 3.37
N ASN A 76 -0.26 -2.95 4.25
CA ASN A 76 0.88 -2.03 4.26
C ASN A 76 2.13 -2.68 4.86
N PHE A 77 3.29 -2.05 4.72
CA PHE A 77 4.59 -2.62 5.12
C PHE A 77 4.72 -2.93 6.63
N THR A 78 3.88 -2.33 7.48
CA THR A 78 3.89 -2.62 8.92
C THR A 78 3.02 -3.82 9.30
N GLY A 79 2.14 -4.27 8.40
CA GLY A 79 1.21 -5.37 8.61
C GLY A 79 0.00 -5.03 9.49
N ALA A 80 -0.22 -3.75 9.81
CA ALA A 80 -1.34 -3.25 10.60
C ALA A 80 -1.76 -1.84 10.18
N PRO A 81 -3.02 -1.44 10.38
CA PRO A 81 -3.42 -0.05 10.18
C PRO A 81 -2.61 0.88 11.07
N LEU A 82 -2.18 2.02 10.52
CA LEU A 82 -1.44 3.01 11.28
C LEU A 82 -2.38 3.91 12.11
N PRO A 83 -1.90 4.43 13.25
CA PRO A 83 -2.67 5.38 14.05
C PRO A 83 -3.13 6.59 13.22
N GLY A 84 -4.38 7.00 13.40
CA GLY A 84 -4.98 8.11 12.68
C GLY A 84 -5.53 7.77 11.28
N TYR A 85 -5.47 6.52 10.84
CA TYR A 85 -6.15 6.02 9.63
C TYR A 85 -7.37 5.15 10.02
N GLU A 86 -8.31 5.73 10.77
CA GLU A 86 -9.53 5.05 11.23
C GLU A 86 -10.61 4.99 10.14
N ALA A 87 -10.50 5.83 9.11
CA ALA A 87 -11.36 5.85 7.94
C ALA A 87 -10.56 6.09 6.65
N PRO A 88 -11.05 5.63 5.47
CA PRO A 88 -10.37 5.89 4.20
C PRO A 88 -10.49 7.36 3.82
N GLY A 89 -9.37 8.02 3.55
CA GLY A 89 -9.35 9.41 3.14
C GLY A 89 -8.00 9.82 2.56
N ALA A 90 -8.00 10.95 1.87
CA ALA A 90 -6.78 11.59 1.38
C ALA A 90 -6.99 13.10 1.36
N TRP A 91 -6.21 13.82 2.15
CA TRP A 91 -6.24 15.27 2.22
C TRP A 91 -4.90 15.86 1.79
N LEU A 92 -4.92 17.05 1.19
CA LEU A 92 -3.71 17.83 0.92
C LEU A 92 -3.92 19.29 1.33
N GLU A 93 -2.83 19.97 1.63
CA GLU A 93 -2.80 21.43 1.77
C GLU A 93 -3.33 22.08 0.49
N GLN A 94 -4.07 23.16 0.63
CA GLN A 94 -4.89 23.75 -0.42
C GLN A 94 -4.13 23.99 -1.72
N ALA A 95 -2.92 24.56 -1.66
CA ALA A 95 -2.15 24.85 -2.86
C ALA A 95 -1.66 23.55 -3.55
N ALA A 96 -1.24 22.54 -2.76
CA ALA A 96 -0.86 21.24 -3.28
C ALA A 96 -2.07 20.51 -3.91
N ALA A 97 -3.25 20.61 -3.28
CA ALA A 97 -4.46 19.99 -3.80
C ALA A 97 -4.88 20.60 -5.14
N HIS A 98 -4.86 21.95 -5.26
CA HIS A 98 -5.17 22.62 -6.54
C HIS A 98 -4.19 22.22 -7.64
N ALA A 99 -2.90 22.18 -7.36
CA ALA A 99 -1.90 21.71 -8.31
C ALA A 99 -2.15 20.24 -8.71
N LEU A 100 -2.55 19.36 -7.76
CA LEU A 100 -2.86 17.97 -8.05
C LEU A 100 -4.10 17.81 -8.96
N VAL A 101 -5.12 18.68 -8.80
CA VAL A 101 -6.28 18.72 -9.71
C VAL A 101 -5.82 19.02 -11.15
N GLU A 102 -4.93 20.00 -11.35
CA GLU A 102 -4.38 20.32 -12.68
C GLU A 102 -3.60 19.15 -13.30
N ALA A 103 -2.81 18.41 -12.49
CA ALA A 103 -2.12 17.22 -12.94
C ALA A 103 -3.09 16.08 -13.31
N ALA A 104 -4.15 15.89 -12.51
CA ALA A 104 -5.19 14.91 -12.78
C ALA A 104 -5.92 15.20 -14.09
N ASP A 105 -6.30 16.46 -14.33
CA ASP A 105 -6.92 16.92 -15.58
C ASP A 105 -6.01 16.70 -16.80
N ALA A 106 -4.70 16.89 -16.63
CA ALA A 106 -3.73 16.63 -17.68
C ALA A 106 -3.64 15.14 -18.03
N LEU A 107 -3.59 14.28 -17.03
CA LEU A 107 -3.55 12.82 -17.19
C LEU A 107 -4.87 12.25 -17.75
N ALA A 108 -6.02 12.83 -17.36
CA ALA A 108 -7.33 12.42 -17.85
C ALA A 108 -7.48 12.61 -19.36
N ARG A 109 -6.83 13.62 -19.97
CA ARG A 109 -6.80 13.79 -21.44
C ARG A 109 -6.13 12.63 -22.17
N ASP A 110 -5.25 11.89 -21.47
CA ASP A 110 -4.60 10.68 -21.97
C ASP A 110 -5.34 9.39 -21.55
N GLY A 111 -6.55 9.51 -20.98
CA GLY A 111 -7.34 8.39 -20.51
C GLY A 111 -6.79 7.74 -19.22
N LEU A 112 -6.02 8.49 -18.44
CA LEU A 112 -5.41 8.00 -17.20
C LEU A 112 -6.11 8.61 -15.98
N ARG A 113 -6.15 7.85 -14.88
CA ARG A 113 -6.68 8.27 -13.58
C ARG A 113 -5.60 8.16 -12.54
N LEU A 114 -5.66 8.99 -11.50
CA LEU A 114 -4.77 8.88 -10.35
C LEU A 114 -5.27 7.80 -9.38
N ILE A 115 -4.32 7.01 -8.87
CA ILE A 115 -4.48 6.22 -7.66
C ILE A 115 -3.77 7.01 -6.56
N ILE A 116 -4.44 7.26 -5.43
CA ILE A 116 -3.88 7.98 -4.29
C ILE A 116 -3.69 6.97 -3.15
N TYR A 117 -2.43 6.63 -2.87
CA TYR A 117 -2.06 5.72 -1.80
C TYR A 117 -2.02 6.42 -0.45
N ASP A 118 -1.44 7.65 -0.40
CA ASP A 118 -1.34 8.49 0.78
C ASP A 118 -1.32 9.98 0.41
N GLY A 119 -1.91 10.80 1.27
CA GLY A 119 -1.88 12.25 1.18
C GLY A 119 -1.33 12.86 2.49
N TYR A 120 -2.13 13.68 3.18
CA TYR A 120 -1.81 14.06 4.55
C TYR A 120 -1.69 12.78 5.39
N ARG A 121 -0.64 12.71 6.19
CA ARG A 121 -0.38 11.61 7.15
C ARG A 121 -0.36 12.18 8.55
N PRO A 122 -1.22 11.74 9.46
CA PRO A 122 -1.13 12.10 10.86
C PRO A 122 0.29 11.90 11.40
N ARG A 123 0.76 12.79 12.27
CA ARG A 123 2.10 12.68 12.86
C ARG A 123 2.29 11.36 13.62
N SER A 124 1.26 10.93 14.35
CA SER A 124 1.25 9.65 15.06
C SER A 124 1.51 8.45 14.15
N ALA A 125 1.01 8.49 12.90
CA ALA A 125 1.31 7.45 11.92
C ALA A 125 2.80 7.41 11.55
N SER A 126 3.41 8.57 11.28
CA SER A 126 4.86 8.62 11.00
C SER A 126 5.70 8.16 12.19
N GLU A 127 5.32 8.52 13.41
CA GLU A 127 5.96 8.05 14.64
C GLU A 127 5.84 6.53 14.78
N ALA A 128 4.67 5.95 14.45
CA ALA A 128 4.45 4.52 14.45
C ALA A 128 5.30 3.78 13.41
N MET A 129 5.46 4.32 12.20
CA MET A 129 6.36 3.76 11.18
C MET A 129 7.81 3.68 11.67
N VAL A 130 8.30 4.74 12.29
CA VAL A 130 9.65 4.79 12.86
C VAL A 130 9.79 3.77 14.00
N ALA A 131 8.83 3.72 14.92
CA ALA A 131 8.83 2.76 16.01
C ALA A 131 8.78 1.31 15.51
N TRP A 132 8.00 1.05 14.46
CA TRP A 132 7.92 -0.26 13.82
C TRP A 132 9.29 -0.66 13.23
N ALA A 133 9.94 0.24 12.48
CA ALA A 133 11.26 -0.02 11.90
C ALA A 133 12.31 -0.35 12.96
N GLU A 134 12.33 0.42 14.07
CA GLU A 134 13.24 0.19 15.19
C GLU A 134 12.95 -1.16 15.89
N ALA A 135 11.67 -1.47 16.16
CA ALA A 135 11.26 -2.70 16.84
C ALA A 135 11.50 -3.96 16.00
N ASN A 136 11.45 -3.85 14.68
CA ASN A 136 11.64 -4.96 13.75
C ASN A 136 13.07 -5.05 13.18
N HIS A 137 14.03 -4.31 13.76
CA HIS A 137 15.44 -4.28 13.33
C HIS A 137 15.61 -3.88 11.84
N ARG A 138 14.74 -2.97 11.35
CA ARG A 138 14.74 -2.43 10.00
C ARG A 138 15.35 -1.01 9.97
N GLN A 139 16.48 -0.84 10.68
CA GLN A 139 17.15 0.45 10.80
C GLN A 139 17.54 1.03 9.43
N GLU A 140 17.81 0.17 8.44
CA GLU A 140 18.12 0.58 7.08
C GLU A 140 17.00 1.41 6.43
N LEU A 141 15.72 1.20 6.80
CA LEU A 141 14.61 2.01 6.29
C LEU A 141 14.70 3.47 6.73
N LEU A 142 15.26 3.71 7.91
CA LEU A 142 15.48 5.06 8.45
C LEU A 142 16.76 5.68 7.89
N ASP A 143 17.85 4.92 7.85
CA ASP A 143 19.17 5.39 7.45
C ASP A 143 19.24 5.68 5.94
N ASP A 144 18.56 4.87 5.14
CA ASP A 144 18.44 5.06 3.69
C ASP A 144 17.36 6.08 3.30
N GLY A 145 16.54 6.53 4.27
CA GLY A 145 15.52 7.56 4.05
C GLY A 145 14.23 7.07 3.40
N TRP A 146 13.94 5.76 3.44
CA TRP A 146 12.66 5.19 3.04
C TRP A 146 11.54 5.56 4.02
N VAL A 147 11.84 5.56 5.30
CA VAL A 147 10.93 6.00 6.36
C VAL A 147 11.49 7.25 7.02
N ALA A 148 10.86 8.39 6.83
CA ALA A 148 11.34 9.67 7.29
C ALA A 148 10.84 9.97 8.72
N ARG A 149 11.77 10.36 9.64
CA ARG A 149 11.40 10.87 10.98
C ARG A 149 10.64 12.20 10.94
N ARG A 150 10.75 12.94 9.84
CA ARG A 150 10.03 14.18 9.55
C ARG A 150 9.54 14.12 8.12
N SER A 151 8.23 14.06 7.94
CA SER A 151 7.61 13.89 6.63
C SER A 151 6.86 15.15 6.19
N ALA A 152 6.92 15.46 4.90
CA ALA A 152 6.09 16.49 4.28
C ALA A 152 4.60 16.09 4.28
N HIS A 153 4.28 14.79 4.31
CA HIS A 153 2.93 14.28 4.48
C HIS A 153 2.27 14.78 5.77
N ASN A 154 3.02 14.97 6.87
CA ASN A 154 2.46 15.48 8.13
C ASN A 154 1.96 16.94 8.04
N ARG A 155 2.22 17.58 6.91
CA ARG A 155 1.79 18.95 6.58
C ARG A 155 0.81 19.01 5.42
N GLY A 156 0.39 17.85 4.88
CA GLY A 156 -0.38 17.77 3.65
C GLY A 156 0.37 18.26 2.40
N ARG A 157 1.70 18.21 2.40
CA ARG A 157 2.57 18.70 1.32
C ARG A 157 3.34 17.60 0.61
N ALA A 158 2.90 16.38 0.75
CA ALA A 158 3.36 15.27 -0.06
C ALA A 158 2.18 14.36 -0.37
N VAL A 159 2.30 13.65 -1.47
CA VAL A 159 1.31 12.69 -1.95
C VAL A 159 2.03 11.50 -2.58
N ASP A 160 1.52 10.30 -2.31
CA ASP A 160 1.96 9.06 -2.93
C ASP A 160 0.92 8.61 -3.95
N LEU A 161 1.35 8.44 -5.20
CA LEU A 161 0.47 8.28 -6.36
C LEU A 161 0.84 7.08 -7.22
N GLY A 162 -0.18 6.52 -7.87
CA GLY A 162 -0.06 5.61 -9.00
C GLY A 162 -0.97 6.01 -10.15
N LEU A 163 -0.98 5.21 -11.21
CA LEU A 163 -1.83 5.40 -12.36
C LEU A 163 -2.80 4.23 -12.53
N ALA A 164 -4.01 4.55 -12.98
CA ALA A 164 -4.99 3.61 -13.49
C ALA A 164 -5.41 4.00 -14.91
N ASP A 165 -5.97 3.05 -15.65
CA ASP A 165 -6.64 3.32 -16.91
C ASP A 165 -8.01 4.00 -16.69
N HIS A 166 -8.69 4.34 -17.78
CA HIS A 166 -10.02 4.99 -17.74
C HIS A 166 -11.12 4.10 -17.13
N HIS A 167 -10.91 2.79 -17.04
CA HIS A 167 -11.81 1.85 -16.34
C HIS A 167 -11.52 1.75 -14.84
N GLY A 168 -10.43 2.35 -14.36
CA GLY A 168 -9.99 2.27 -12.97
C GLY A 168 -9.10 1.08 -12.67
N THR A 169 -8.62 0.35 -13.70
CA THR A 169 -7.66 -0.74 -13.52
C THR A 169 -6.26 -0.17 -13.27
N ALA A 170 -5.65 -0.55 -12.14
CA ALA A 170 -4.30 -0.10 -11.82
C ALA A 170 -3.29 -0.52 -12.91
N LEU A 171 -2.45 0.41 -13.31
CA LEU A 171 -1.38 0.15 -14.26
C LEU A 171 -0.15 -0.38 -13.53
N GLU A 172 0.52 -1.36 -14.15
CA GLU A 172 1.77 -1.89 -13.63
C GLU A 172 2.87 -0.82 -13.65
N MET A 173 3.40 -0.49 -12.48
CA MET A 173 4.44 0.52 -12.29
C MET A 173 5.84 -0.08 -12.09
N GLY A 174 5.98 -1.42 -12.15
CA GLY A 174 7.23 -2.16 -12.08
C GLY A 174 7.74 -2.45 -10.67
N SER A 175 7.10 -1.91 -9.64
CA SER A 175 7.21 -2.31 -8.25
C SER A 175 5.95 -1.89 -7.50
N ALA A 176 5.66 -2.54 -6.39
CA ALA A 176 4.58 -2.11 -5.51
C ALA A 176 4.90 -0.75 -4.85
N TRP A 177 3.87 -0.06 -4.42
CA TRP A 177 3.99 1.04 -3.47
C TRP A 177 4.59 0.52 -2.15
N ASP A 178 5.44 1.32 -1.51
CA ASP A 178 6.18 0.95 -0.30
C ASP A 178 7.07 -0.32 -0.43
N GLN A 179 7.44 -0.68 -1.64
CA GLN A 179 8.51 -1.65 -1.85
C GLN A 179 9.87 -0.94 -1.70
N PHE A 180 10.55 -1.16 -0.59
CA PHE A 180 11.77 -0.44 -0.21
C PHE A 180 13.03 -1.10 -0.78
N ASP A 181 13.17 -1.05 -2.12
CA ASP A 181 14.36 -1.54 -2.83
C ASP A 181 14.66 -0.71 -4.10
N ARG A 182 15.67 -1.13 -4.86
CA ARG A 182 16.12 -0.39 -6.04
C ARG A 182 15.09 -0.33 -7.17
N THR A 183 14.14 -1.27 -7.22
CA THR A 183 13.06 -1.24 -8.23
C THR A 183 12.08 -0.12 -7.99
N SER A 184 12.02 0.43 -6.79
CA SER A 184 11.21 1.60 -6.42
C SER A 184 11.79 2.93 -6.88
N HIS A 185 13.10 2.99 -7.23
CA HIS A 185 13.66 4.20 -7.79
C HIS A 185 12.96 4.57 -9.09
N VAL A 186 12.78 5.85 -9.37
CA VAL A 186 12.08 6.34 -10.58
C VAL A 186 12.56 5.61 -11.84
N ARG A 187 13.88 5.41 -11.95
CA ARG A 187 14.55 4.72 -13.07
C ARG A 187 15.05 3.32 -12.70
N GLY A 188 14.45 2.68 -11.71
CA GLY A 188 14.82 1.34 -11.24
C GLY A 188 14.25 0.19 -12.08
N VAL A 189 13.49 0.50 -13.12
CA VAL A 189 12.83 -0.45 -14.03
C VAL A 189 12.96 0.04 -15.47
N ASP A 190 12.65 -0.83 -16.43
CA ASP A 190 12.67 -0.55 -17.87
C ASP A 190 11.31 -0.75 -18.52
N GLY A 191 11.18 -0.43 -19.81
CA GLY A 191 9.99 -0.65 -20.63
C GLY A 191 8.76 0.17 -20.21
N GLU A 192 7.58 -0.38 -20.41
CA GLU A 192 6.32 0.32 -20.12
C GLU A 192 6.19 0.84 -18.67
N PRO A 193 6.60 0.11 -17.62
CA PRO A 193 6.58 0.65 -16.26
C PRO A 193 7.39 1.94 -16.13
N LEU A 194 8.59 2.00 -16.72
CA LEU A 194 9.39 3.24 -16.71
C LEU A 194 8.68 4.37 -17.45
N GLU A 195 8.07 4.11 -18.61
CA GLU A 195 7.34 5.13 -19.38
C GLU A 195 6.17 5.69 -18.57
N ARG A 196 5.43 4.83 -17.86
CA ARG A 196 4.33 5.23 -16.97
C ARG A 196 4.81 6.10 -15.81
N ARG A 197 5.91 5.72 -15.14
CA ARG A 197 6.54 6.53 -14.08
C ARG A 197 6.97 7.90 -14.59
N LEU A 198 7.60 7.94 -15.76
CA LEU A 198 8.05 9.21 -16.36
C LEU A 198 6.87 10.10 -16.79
N LYS A 199 5.77 9.50 -17.27
CA LYS A 199 4.53 10.23 -17.58
C LYS A 199 3.92 10.85 -16.31
N LEU A 200 3.72 10.06 -15.25
CA LEU A 200 3.26 10.56 -13.95
C LEU A 200 4.17 11.69 -13.44
N ARG A 201 5.47 11.44 -13.42
CA ARG A 201 6.47 12.43 -13.01
C ARG A 201 6.37 13.74 -13.82
N ALA A 202 6.23 13.66 -15.13
CA ALA A 202 6.13 14.84 -15.97
C ALA A 202 4.90 15.68 -15.63
N ALA A 203 3.72 15.06 -15.47
CA ALA A 203 2.49 15.73 -15.07
C ALA A 203 2.63 16.41 -13.70
N MET A 204 3.25 15.75 -12.73
CA MET A 204 3.44 16.28 -11.38
C MET A 204 4.45 17.45 -11.35
N VAL A 205 5.55 17.35 -12.09
CA VAL A 205 6.58 18.41 -12.15
C VAL A 205 6.03 19.67 -12.81
N GLU A 206 5.21 19.52 -13.85
CA GLU A 206 4.60 20.66 -14.57
C GLU A 206 3.78 21.55 -13.65
N VAL A 207 3.12 20.98 -12.64
CA VAL A 207 2.28 21.71 -11.69
C VAL A 207 3.02 22.05 -10.37
N GLY A 208 4.35 21.88 -10.32
CA GLY A 208 5.19 22.32 -9.20
C GLY A 208 5.50 21.30 -8.11
N PHE A 209 5.12 20.04 -8.29
CA PHE A 209 5.56 18.98 -7.38
C PHE A 209 7.03 18.59 -7.64
N VAL A 210 7.70 18.14 -6.60
CA VAL A 210 9.09 17.68 -6.62
C VAL A 210 9.11 16.18 -6.36
N PRO A 211 9.53 15.37 -7.35
CA PRO A 211 9.60 13.93 -7.18
C PRO A 211 10.76 13.56 -6.26
N TYR A 212 10.63 12.43 -5.56
CA TYR A 212 11.71 11.79 -4.82
C TYR A 212 12.30 10.66 -5.67
N GLU A 213 13.59 10.72 -5.99
CA GLU A 213 14.20 9.80 -6.98
C GLU A 213 14.26 8.34 -6.52
N ARG A 214 14.15 8.07 -5.21
CA ARG A 214 14.14 6.70 -4.66
C ARG A 214 12.76 6.06 -4.63
N GLU A 215 11.68 6.87 -4.77
CA GLU A 215 10.29 6.41 -4.68
C GLU A 215 9.52 6.99 -5.86
N TRP A 216 9.15 6.13 -6.83
CA TRP A 216 8.46 6.56 -8.05
C TRP A 216 7.07 7.15 -7.77
N TRP A 217 6.48 6.81 -6.64
CA TRP A 217 5.14 7.24 -6.21
C TRP A 217 5.15 8.57 -5.46
N HIS A 218 6.30 8.99 -4.84
CA HIS A 218 6.36 10.09 -3.89
C HIS A 218 6.66 11.44 -4.53
N PHE A 219 5.76 12.42 -4.26
CA PHE A 219 5.85 13.78 -4.74
C PHE A 219 5.62 14.78 -3.62
N GLY A 220 6.65 15.59 -3.31
CA GLY A 220 6.55 16.69 -2.36
C GLY A 220 6.11 17.99 -3.05
N TYR A 221 5.35 18.83 -2.38
CA TYR A 221 4.95 20.16 -2.87
C TYR A 221 5.70 21.26 -2.12
N ARG A 222 6.37 22.14 -2.85
CA ARG A 222 7.08 23.30 -2.27
C ARG A 222 6.15 24.49 -2.20
N SER A 223 6.09 25.10 -1.02
CA SER A 223 5.34 26.33 -0.79
C SER A 223 6.19 27.26 0.09
N ASP A 224 6.11 28.55 -0.16
CA ASP A 224 6.80 29.59 0.62
C ASP A 224 6.15 29.83 1.99
N THR A 225 4.97 29.24 2.23
CA THR A 225 4.28 29.37 3.51
C THR A 225 4.74 28.31 4.50
N VAL A 226 4.65 28.60 5.81
CA VAL A 226 4.90 27.61 6.87
C VAL A 226 3.60 26.87 7.14
N ALA A 227 3.57 25.57 6.87
CA ALA A 227 2.47 24.69 7.27
C ALA A 227 2.82 23.98 8.59
N PRO A 228 1.89 23.91 9.57
CA PRO A 228 2.11 23.15 10.79
C PRO A 228 2.16 21.66 10.53
N VAL A 229 2.84 20.93 11.38
CA VAL A 229 2.70 19.47 11.51
C VAL A 229 1.39 19.20 12.23
N LEU A 230 0.54 18.35 11.68
CA LEU A 230 -0.77 18.04 12.23
C LEU A 230 -0.86 16.57 12.66
N ASP A 231 -1.84 16.29 13.51
CA ASP A 231 -2.11 14.94 14.03
C ASP A 231 -3.62 14.65 14.11
N GLN A 232 -4.41 15.26 13.21
CA GLN A 232 -5.84 14.98 13.11
C GLN A 232 -6.06 13.63 12.41
N PRO A 233 -6.83 12.70 12.99
CA PRO A 233 -7.10 11.42 12.36
C PRO A 233 -8.12 11.56 11.22
N TYR A 234 -8.05 10.63 10.26
CA TYR A 234 -9.14 10.28 9.38
C TYR A 234 -10.12 9.42 10.20
N ALA A 235 -11.34 9.89 10.38
CA ALA A 235 -12.37 9.16 11.14
C ALA A 235 -13.75 9.35 10.49
N CYS A 236 -14.68 8.42 10.76
CA CYS A 236 -16.09 8.60 10.42
C CYS A 236 -16.75 9.53 11.44
N ARG A 237 -17.77 10.32 11.01
CA ARG A 237 -18.64 11.10 11.90
C ARG A 237 -19.62 10.20 12.65
#